data_61486a1a480b19ac58821f0ccd7e9c24
#
_entry.id   61486a1a480b19ac58821f0ccd7e9c24
#
_cell.length_a   1.000
_cell.length_b   1.000
_cell.length_c   1.000
_cell.angle_alpha   90.00
_cell.angle_beta   90.00
_cell.angle_gamma   90.00
#
_symmetry.space_group_name_H-M   'P 1'
#
loop_
_entity.id
_entity.type
_entity.pdbx_description
1 polymer ?
#
loop_
_entity_poly.entity_id
_entity_poly.type
_entity_poly.pdbx_seq_one_letter_code
_entity_poly.pdbx_strand_id
1 'polypeptide(L)' 'MQKKYARVVELFAKENAITIENALDIFYHSQLYELMSNGVSDMHCMSDEYLVQELINEQEGVNG' A
#
# COMPACT_ATOMS: atom_id res chain seq x y z
N MET A 1 7.58 0.58 12.61
CA MET A 1 7.18 0.44 11.21
C MET A 1 8.40 0.41 10.31
N GLN A 2 8.40 -0.44 9.33
CA GLN A 2 9.50 -0.50 8.37
C GLN A 2 9.50 0.72 7.47
N LYS A 3 10.69 1.13 7.06
CA LYS A 3 10.82 2.30 6.20
C LYS A 3 10.07 2.14 4.88
N LYS A 4 10.08 0.93 4.34
CA LYS A 4 9.39 0.66 3.09
C LYS A 4 7.88 0.91 3.22
N TYR A 5 7.30 0.44 4.30
CA TYR A 5 5.87 0.64 4.55
C TYR A 5 5.57 2.13 4.67
N ALA A 6 6.41 2.85 5.42
CA ALA A 6 6.19 4.27 5.61
C ALA A 6 6.20 5.03 4.29
N ARG A 7 7.16 4.69 3.42
CA ARG A 7 7.25 5.36 2.12
C ARG A 7 6.03 5.07 1.25
N VAL A 8 5.58 3.82 1.26
CA VAL A 8 4.41 3.44 0.46
C VAL A 8 3.17 4.17 0.95
N VAL A 9 2.98 4.21 2.27
CA VAL A 9 1.82 4.87 2.86
C VAL A 9 1.85 6.36 2.56
N GLU A 10 3.01 6.99 2.72
CA GLU A 10 3.13 8.41 2.44
C GLU A 10 2.82 8.74 0.99
N LEU A 11 3.37 7.95 0.09
CA LEU A 11 3.13 8.18 -1.33
C LEU A 11 1.66 7.94 -1.68
N PHE A 12 1.08 6.91 -1.12
CA PHE A 12 -0.34 6.62 -1.34
C PHE A 12 -1.21 7.79 -0.86
N ALA A 13 -0.90 8.31 0.33
CA ALA A 13 -1.65 9.43 0.87
C ALA A 13 -1.55 10.65 -0.04
N LYS A 14 -0.35 10.92 -0.52
CA LYS A 14 -0.10 12.07 -1.39
C LYS A 14 -0.84 11.93 -2.71
N GLU A 15 -0.77 10.74 -3.29
CA GLU A 15 -1.38 10.50 -4.60
C GLU A 15 -2.90 10.58 -4.55
N ASN A 16 -3.48 10.28 -3.42
CA ASN A 16 -4.92 10.25 -3.27
C ASN A 16 -5.46 11.43 -2.46
N ALA A 17 -4.60 12.34 -2.07
CA ALA A 17 -4.99 13.54 -1.32
C ALA A 17 -5.75 13.21 -0.05
N ILE A 18 -5.25 12.22 0.68
CA ILE A 18 -5.84 11.84 1.96
C ILE A 18 -4.78 11.97 3.05
N THR A 19 -5.21 11.91 4.29
CA THR A 19 -4.29 12.01 5.41
C THR A 19 -3.46 10.74 5.55
N ILE A 20 -2.31 10.88 6.20
CA ILE A 20 -1.47 9.72 6.49
C ILE A 20 -2.24 8.71 7.33
N GLU A 21 -3.04 9.18 8.27
CA GLU A 21 -3.83 8.29 9.12
C GLU A 21 -4.81 7.47 8.32
N ASN A 22 -5.50 8.11 7.38
CA ASN A 22 -6.42 7.38 6.52
C ASN A 22 -5.67 6.40 5.63
N ALA A 23 -4.53 6.82 5.12
CA ALA A 23 -3.71 5.95 4.28
C ALA A 23 -3.22 4.74 5.05
N LEU A 24 -2.81 4.93 6.29
CA LEU A 24 -2.38 3.82 7.14
C LEU A 24 -3.51 2.82 7.37
N ASP A 25 -4.70 3.34 7.64
CA ASP A 25 -5.85 2.49 7.88
C ASP A 25 -6.14 1.63 6.64
N ILE A 26 -6.16 2.27 5.48
CA ILE A 26 -6.40 1.56 4.23
C ILE A 26 -5.31 0.52 3.99
N PHE A 27 -4.06 0.93 4.21
CA PHE A 27 -2.93 0.04 3.98
C PHE A 27 -2.99 -1.20 4.87
N TYR A 28 -3.25 -1.01 6.16
CA TYR A 28 -3.26 -2.14 7.09
C TYR A 28 -4.42 -3.10 6.84
N HIS A 29 -5.48 -2.61 6.21
CA HIS A 29 -6.60 -3.47 5.86
C HIS A 29 -6.52 -4.01 4.44
N SER A 30 -5.44 -3.70 3.73
CA SER A 30 -5.30 -4.09 2.34
C SER A 30 -4.74 -5.49 2.20
N GLN A 31 -5.02 -6.10 1.07
CA GLN A 31 -4.42 -7.37 0.72
C GLN A 31 -2.92 -7.20 0.48
N LEU A 32 -2.52 -6.05 -0.03
CA LEU A 32 -1.11 -5.76 -0.23
C LEU A 32 -0.32 -5.87 1.07
N TYR A 33 -0.84 -5.28 2.15
CA TYR A 33 -0.16 -5.38 3.43
C TYR A 33 -0.06 -6.84 3.88
N GLU A 34 -1.12 -7.60 3.70
CA GLU A 34 -1.12 -8.99 4.07
C GLU A 34 -0.05 -9.77 3.31
N LEU A 35 0.06 -9.54 2.02
CA LEU A 35 1.08 -10.19 1.21
C LEU A 35 2.49 -9.81 1.67
N MET A 36 2.71 -8.54 1.94
CA MET A 36 4.02 -8.08 2.36
C MET A 36 4.41 -8.63 3.73
N SER A 37 3.46 -8.64 4.66
CA SER A 37 3.75 -9.08 6.02
C SER A 37 3.94 -10.60 6.10
N ASN A 38 3.35 -11.33 5.18
CA ASN A 38 3.52 -12.78 5.13
C ASN A 38 4.78 -13.21 4.38
N GLY A 39 5.56 -12.24 3.92
CA GLY A 39 6.82 -12.56 3.27
C GLY A 39 6.66 -13.14 1.88
N VAL A 40 5.55 -12.87 1.23
CA VAL A 40 5.38 -13.26 -0.16
C VAL A 40 6.44 -12.56 -0.96
N SER A 41 7.23 -13.34 -1.61
CA SER A 41 8.60 -13.06 -1.88
C SER A 41 8.90 -11.71 -2.52
N ASP A 42 8.40 -11.41 -3.63
CA ASP A 42 8.97 -10.30 -4.39
C ASP A 42 8.36 -8.95 -4.07
N MET A 43 7.40 -8.90 -3.15
CA MET A 43 6.72 -7.64 -2.90
C MET A 43 7.66 -6.56 -2.35
N HIS A 44 8.61 -6.97 -1.50
CA HIS A 44 9.55 -5.99 -0.94
C HIS A 44 10.54 -5.47 -1.97
N CYS A 45 10.67 -6.16 -3.10
CA CYS A 45 11.56 -5.74 -4.17
C CYS A 45 10.91 -4.80 -5.16
N MET A 46 9.61 -4.62 -5.06
CA MET A 46 8.90 -3.75 -5.98
C MET A 46 9.11 -2.28 -5.63
N SER A 47 8.99 -1.42 -6.63
CA SER A 47 9.12 0.00 -6.38
C SER A 47 7.96 0.51 -5.55
N ASP A 48 8.19 1.65 -4.89
CA ASP A 48 7.13 2.26 -4.10
C ASP A 48 5.94 2.60 -4.98
N GLU A 49 6.19 3.11 -6.18
CA GLU A 49 5.11 3.45 -7.12
C GLU A 49 4.30 2.23 -7.51
N TYR A 50 4.97 1.11 -7.73
CA TYR A 50 4.27 -0.12 -8.06
C TYR A 50 3.33 -0.53 -6.93
N LEU A 51 3.83 -0.49 -5.71
CA LEU A 51 3.05 -0.90 -4.55
C LEU A 51 1.88 0.04 -4.31
N VAL A 52 2.10 1.34 -4.50
CA VAL A 52 1.02 2.31 -4.39
C VAL A 52 -0.04 2.05 -5.45
N GLN A 53 0.37 1.75 -6.67
CA GLN A 53 -0.57 1.47 -7.73
C GLN A 53 -1.40 0.23 -7.43
N GLU A 54 -0.77 -0.79 -6.87
CA GLU A 54 -1.49 -1.99 -6.46
C GLU A 54 -2.53 -1.66 -5.39
N LEU A 55 -2.15 -0.81 -4.45
CA LEU A 55 -3.06 -0.41 -3.39
C LEU A 55 -4.25 0.37 -3.96
N ILE A 56 -3.99 1.27 -4.89
CA ILE A 56 -5.05 2.01 -5.55
C ILE A 56 -5.98 1.07 -6.30
N ASN A 57 -5.40 0.11 -7.00
CA ASN A 57 -6.19 -0.86 -7.76
C ASN A 57 -7.12 -1.66 -6.86
N GLU A 58 -6.66 -2.02 -5.67
CA GLU A 58 -7.52 -2.71 -4.71
C GLU A 58 -8.75 -1.88 -4.37
N GLN A 59 -8.52 -0.58 -4.15
CA GLN A 59 -9.62 0.30 -3.75
C GLN A 59 -10.64 0.48 -4.85
N GLU A 60 -10.18 0.49 -6.09
CA GLU A 60 -11.06 0.72 -7.23
C GLU A 60 -11.65 -0.57 -7.78
N GLY A 61 -10.89 -1.65 -7.68
CA GLY A 61 -11.25 -2.88 -8.34
C GLY A 61 -11.99 -3.87 -7.47
N VAL A 62 -12.53 -3.41 -6.36
CA VAL A 62 -13.13 -4.32 -5.39
C VAL A 62 -14.31 -5.10 -5.95
N ASN A 63 -14.95 -4.56 -6.95
CA ASN A 63 -16.07 -5.24 -7.58
C ASN A 63 -15.61 -6.18 -8.67
N GLY A 64 -14.33 -6.15 -8.90
CA GLY A 64 -13.77 -7.04 -9.91
C GLY A 64 -13.84 -8.46 -9.46
#